data_af4e03b0dc7d8e471837f9a58628ef28
#
_entry.id   af4e03b0dc7d8e471837f9a58628ef28
#
_cell.length_a   1.000
_cell.length_b   1.000
_cell.length_c   1.000
_cell.angle_alpha   90.00
_cell.angle_beta   90.00
_cell.angle_gamma   90.00
#
_symmetry.space_group_name_H-M   'P 1'
#
loop_
_entity.id
_entity.type
_entity.pdbx_description
1 polymer ?
#
loop_
_entity_poly.entity_id
_entity_poly.type
_entity_poly.pdbx_seq_one_letter_code
_entity_poly.pdbx_strand_id
1 'polypeptide(L)'
;MSAARNAEAKRVTSIARAINWSYMWRRLMSYVWLDLLLVVIAAAILVYGYNQTLPEGAFTAGWIPGATVLGMSLTPARGWDLTTLTYTVELARTTKTFPLAQDLVTLWPLYLVVVGWQVISVLNMLGGARRVRRTMAPLNDLALRVDELGRMQLAGGKMETLEQAIERASVDSPSVTTGDADLASIEVALNRLLRQMQEAKLQQMRFVNDASHELRTPIAVIQGYVNMLDRWGKDDPDVLAESIASLKAESEHMQELVEQLLFLARGDAGRTVLRRAHTNLAALVSEVCEESQMIDTEHTYRLASDAALASDPRCDAPVDVALVKQALRVIVQNAAKYSDAGTTVTFGITPDAGADTIDISVEDEGIGMSQESAAHAFERFYRADNARDAGAQGSGLGLAIAKWIVDSHGGVIGVTSVEGVGSRFTIRLPR
;
A
#
# COMPACT_ATOMS: atom_id res chain seq x y z
N MET A 1 -46.59 3.07 9.90
CA MET A 1 -45.35 2.26 9.80
C MET A 1 -44.29 2.83 8.82
N SER A 2 -44.67 3.48 7.74
CA SER A 2 -43.72 4.09 6.77
C SER A 2 -42.98 5.34 7.31
N ALA A 3 -43.60 6.16 8.13
CA ALA A 3 -43.03 7.41 8.65
C ALA A 3 -41.90 7.22 9.67
N ALA A 4 -41.98 6.22 10.53
CA ALA A 4 -40.93 5.90 11.50
C ALA A 4 -39.66 5.35 10.81
N ARG A 5 -39.83 4.50 9.78
CA ARG A 5 -38.74 3.96 8.95
C ARG A 5 -37.98 5.07 8.20
N ASN A 6 -38.68 6.10 7.76
CA ASN A 6 -38.08 7.27 7.11
C ASN A 6 -37.36 8.19 8.13
N ALA A 7 -37.80 8.26 9.37
CA ALA A 7 -37.18 9.09 10.39
C ALA A 7 -35.86 8.47 10.91
N GLU A 8 -35.79 7.15 11.07
CA GLU A 8 -34.59 6.44 11.51
C GLU A 8 -33.52 6.33 10.42
N ALA A 9 -33.91 6.02 9.20
CA ALA A 9 -33.01 6.12 8.03
C ALA A 9 -32.44 7.54 7.87
N LYS A 10 -33.21 8.57 8.21
CA LYS A 10 -32.75 9.97 8.28
C LYS A 10 -31.77 10.23 9.42
N ARG A 11 -31.88 9.58 10.58
CA ARG A 11 -30.95 9.75 11.70
C ARG A 11 -29.58 9.12 11.41
N VAL A 12 -29.52 7.89 10.93
CA VAL A 12 -28.25 7.21 10.59
C VAL A 12 -27.53 7.93 9.43
N THR A 13 -28.29 8.42 8.45
CA THR A 13 -27.72 9.26 7.39
C THR A 13 -27.27 10.63 7.89
N SER A 14 -27.79 11.13 9.01
CA SER A 14 -27.36 12.41 9.60
C SER A 14 -26.05 12.29 10.34
N ILE A 15 -25.82 11.21 11.08
CA ILE A 15 -24.57 10.97 11.83
C ILE A 15 -23.40 10.70 10.87
N ALA A 16 -23.57 9.82 9.89
CA ALA A 16 -22.56 9.57 8.87
C ALA A 16 -22.22 10.83 8.05
N ARG A 17 -23.24 11.68 7.82
CA ARG A 17 -23.08 12.97 7.13
C ARG A 17 -22.36 13.99 8.01
N ALA A 18 -22.64 14.04 9.32
CA ALA A 18 -21.98 14.93 10.26
C ALA A 18 -20.49 14.58 10.44
N ILE A 19 -20.14 13.28 10.56
CA ILE A 19 -18.77 12.80 10.65
C ILE A 19 -18.00 13.15 9.35
N ASN A 20 -18.59 12.85 8.19
CA ASN A 20 -17.96 13.14 6.89
C ASN A 20 -17.78 14.66 6.68
N TRP A 21 -18.75 15.48 7.14
CA TRP A 21 -18.69 16.94 7.09
C TRP A 21 -17.55 17.50 7.97
N SER A 22 -17.33 16.96 9.18
CA SER A 22 -16.26 17.40 10.07
C SER A 22 -14.86 17.06 9.50
N TYR A 23 -14.71 15.89 8.87
CA TYR A 23 -13.48 15.49 8.18
C TYR A 23 -13.21 16.35 6.94
N MET A 24 -14.26 16.64 6.16
CA MET A 24 -14.18 17.49 4.98
C MET A 24 -13.78 18.91 5.37
N TRP A 25 -14.35 19.46 6.45
CA TRP A 25 -14.05 20.80 6.93
C TRP A 25 -12.61 20.94 7.43
N ARG A 26 -12.11 19.98 8.20
CA ARG A 26 -10.70 19.95 8.63
C ARG A 26 -9.72 19.91 7.46
N ARG A 27 -10.02 19.13 6.45
CA ARG A 27 -9.19 19.04 5.23
C ARG A 27 -9.24 20.33 4.42
N LEU A 28 -10.41 20.92 4.28
CA LEU A 28 -10.58 22.20 3.58
C LEU A 28 -9.77 23.30 4.28
N MET A 29 -9.80 23.34 5.60
CA MET A 29 -8.94 24.25 6.38
C MET A 29 -7.45 23.95 6.21
N SER A 30 -7.04 22.70 6.13
CA SER A 30 -5.64 22.34 5.87
C SER A 30 -5.17 22.80 4.49
N TYR A 31 -6.04 22.79 3.47
CA TYR A 31 -5.72 23.32 2.13
C TYR A 31 -5.58 24.83 2.14
N VAL A 32 -6.45 25.55 2.85
CA VAL A 32 -6.32 27.02 3.02
C VAL A 32 -4.97 27.37 3.66
N TRP A 33 -4.57 26.63 4.69
CA TRP A 33 -3.26 26.83 5.32
C TRP A 33 -2.09 26.50 4.39
N LEU A 34 -2.22 25.43 3.59
CA LEU A 34 -1.22 25.05 2.59
C LEU A 34 -1.09 26.14 1.52
N ASP A 35 -2.20 26.67 1.02
CA ASP A 35 -2.22 27.73 0.01
C ASP A 35 -1.58 29.02 0.53
N LEU A 36 -1.90 29.38 1.77
CA LEU A 36 -1.28 30.53 2.42
C LEU A 36 0.25 30.34 2.57
N LEU A 37 0.67 29.15 2.96
CA LEU A 37 2.10 28.81 3.06
C LEU A 37 2.79 28.87 1.71
N LEU A 38 2.17 28.36 0.64
CA LEU A 38 2.72 28.42 -0.72
C LEU A 38 2.89 29.86 -1.22
N VAL A 39 1.92 30.74 -0.92
CA VAL A 39 2.05 32.15 -1.27
C VAL A 39 3.22 32.79 -0.51
N VAL A 40 3.40 32.50 0.78
CA VAL A 40 4.52 33.03 1.57
C VAL A 40 5.86 32.51 1.02
N ILE A 41 5.96 31.23 0.66
CA ILE A 41 7.17 30.63 0.07
C ILE A 41 7.46 31.29 -1.29
N ALA A 42 6.45 31.45 -2.15
CA ALA A 42 6.61 32.08 -3.45
C ALA A 42 7.09 33.56 -3.30
N ALA A 43 6.50 34.29 -2.37
CA ALA A 43 6.95 35.67 -2.06
C ALA A 43 8.39 35.68 -1.56
N ALA A 44 8.78 34.74 -0.69
CA ALA A 44 10.15 34.65 -0.20
C ALA A 44 11.15 34.33 -1.33
N ILE A 45 10.81 33.42 -2.24
CA ILE A 45 11.65 33.11 -3.42
C ILE A 45 11.80 34.32 -4.33
N LEU A 46 10.72 35.08 -4.58
CA LEU A 46 10.78 36.28 -5.39
C LEU A 46 11.65 37.37 -4.71
N VAL A 47 11.48 37.58 -3.42
CA VAL A 47 12.32 38.54 -2.65
C VAL A 47 13.79 38.13 -2.70
N TYR A 48 14.08 36.83 -2.54
CA TYR A 48 15.42 36.30 -2.70
C TYR A 48 15.99 36.62 -4.10
N GLY A 49 15.19 36.32 -5.16
CA GLY A 49 15.56 36.61 -6.55
C GLY A 49 15.80 38.11 -6.78
N TYR A 50 14.95 39.01 -6.25
CA TYR A 50 15.15 40.46 -6.35
C TYR A 50 16.44 40.90 -5.69
N ASN A 51 16.75 40.36 -4.50
CA ASN A 51 17.97 40.68 -3.78
C ASN A 51 19.24 40.29 -4.56
N GLN A 52 19.18 39.20 -5.33
CA GLN A 52 20.27 38.74 -6.22
C GLN A 52 20.49 39.68 -7.42
N THR A 53 19.48 40.46 -7.83
CA THR A 53 19.61 41.45 -8.93
C THR A 53 20.19 42.80 -8.50
N LEU A 54 20.43 43.00 -7.19
CA LEU A 54 21.03 44.19 -6.64
C LEU A 54 22.57 44.13 -6.77
N PRO A 55 23.28 45.31 -6.66
CA PRO A 55 24.74 45.33 -6.78
C PRO A 55 25.44 44.36 -5.82
N GLU A 56 26.60 43.83 -6.24
CA GLU A 56 27.41 42.94 -5.43
C GLU A 56 27.71 43.52 -4.04
N GLY A 57 27.49 42.72 -2.99
CA GLY A 57 27.67 43.17 -1.60
C GLY A 57 26.44 43.83 -0.96
N ALA A 58 25.33 44.05 -1.70
CA ALA A 58 24.10 44.56 -1.09
C ALA A 58 23.48 43.53 -0.13
N PHE A 59 23.54 42.23 -0.46
CA PHE A 59 23.06 41.16 0.41
C PHE A 59 24.06 40.01 0.47
N THR A 60 24.27 39.45 1.66
CA THR A 60 24.98 38.18 1.86
C THR A 60 24.02 37.02 1.81
N ALA A 61 24.36 35.98 1.04
CA ALA A 61 23.51 34.80 0.81
C ALA A 61 22.06 35.15 0.36
N GLY A 62 21.82 36.33 -0.22
CA GLY A 62 20.53 36.83 -0.70
C GLY A 62 19.50 37.23 0.37
N TRP A 63 19.83 37.12 1.65
CA TRP A 63 18.90 37.40 2.76
C TRP A 63 19.42 38.41 3.77
N ILE A 64 20.72 38.45 4.00
CA ILE A 64 21.33 39.32 5.03
C ILE A 64 21.74 40.64 4.41
N PRO A 65 21.19 41.79 4.88
CA PRO A 65 21.55 43.10 4.36
C PRO A 65 23.03 43.41 4.55
N GLY A 66 23.70 43.86 3.51
CA GLY A 66 25.05 44.38 3.59
C GLY A 66 25.07 45.85 4.02
N ALA A 67 26.28 46.41 4.20
CA ALA A 67 26.48 47.80 4.69
C ALA A 67 25.89 48.90 3.77
N THR A 68 25.51 48.58 2.53
CA THR A 68 24.92 49.53 1.56
C THR A 68 23.40 49.60 1.60
N VAL A 69 22.73 48.67 2.31
CA VAL A 69 21.29 48.66 2.47
C VAL A 69 20.89 49.46 3.72
N LEU A 70 20.16 50.53 3.52
CA LEU A 70 19.68 51.40 4.59
C LEU A 70 18.34 51.00 5.16
N GLY A 71 17.51 50.33 4.34
CA GLY A 71 16.18 49.86 4.76
C GLY A 71 15.54 48.90 3.77
N MET A 72 14.62 48.09 4.30
CA MET A 72 13.76 47.20 3.51
C MET A 72 12.33 47.36 3.99
N SER A 73 11.37 47.45 3.07
CA SER A 73 9.98 47.56 3.42
C SER A 73 9.09 46.81 2.43
N LEU A 74 8.02 46.20 2.95
CA LEU A 74 6.91 45.68 2.19
C LEU A 74 5.73 46.61 2.40
N THR A 75 5.39 47.39 1.39
CA THR A 75 4.33 48.39 1.50
C THR A 75 3.34 48.25 0.36
N PRO A 76 2.02 48.29 0.63
CA PRO A 76 1.03 48.43 -0.42
C PRO A 76 1.07 49.87 -0.96
N ALA A 77 1.04 50.04 -2.29
CA ALA A 77 1.08 51.33 -2.94
C ALA A 77 -0.18 52.22 -2.67
N ARG A 78 -1.30 51.58 -2.28
CA ARG A 78 -2.55 52.24 -1.91
C ARG A 78 -3.18 51.59 -0.69
N GLY A 79 -2.96 52.17 0.49
CA GLY A 79 -3.61 51.71 1.73
C GLY A 79 -3.47 50.23 2.00
N TRP A 80 -4.60 49.52 2.23
CA TRP A 80 -4.63 48.07 2.49
C TRP A 80 -4.86 47.22 1.23
N ASP A 81 -4.63 47.79 0.03
CA ASP A 81 -4.79 47.05 -1.22
C ASP A 81 -3.57 46.13 -1.47
N LEU A 82 -3.72 44.84 -1.11
CA LEU A 82 -2.70 43.83 -1.27
C LEU A 82 -2.32 43.55 -2.74
N THR A 83 -3.18 43.96 -3.71
CA THR A 83 -2.87 43.81 -5.14
C THR A 83 -1.78 44.77 -5.61
N THR A 84 -1.49 45.78 -4.82
CA THR A 84 -0.45 46.80 -5.08
C THR A 84 0.79 46.65 -4.21
N LEU A 85 0.97 45.46 -3.56
CA LEU A 85 2.10 45.21 -2.66
C LEU A 85 3.41 45.27 -3.41
N THR A 86 4.32 46.16 -2.94
CA THR A 86 5.67 46.32 -3.48
C THR A 86 6.73 46.02 -2.43
N TYR A 87 7.82 45.43 -2.87
CA TYR A 87 9.03 45.25 -2.08
C TYR A 87 10.03 46.36 -2.43
N THR A 88 10.38 47.15 -1.44
CA THR A 88 11.27 48.31 -1.62
C THR A 88 12.54 48.11 -0.82
N VAL A 89 13.68 48.32 -1.50
CA VAL A 89 15.02 48.28 -0.90
C VAL A 89 15.68 49.65 -1.06
N GLU A 90 16.04 50.27 0.06
CA GLU A 90 16.75 51.55 0.12
C GLU A 90 18.26 51.26 0.20
N LEU A 91 18.97 51.61 -0.87
CA LEU A 91 20.43 51.58 -0.90
C LEU A 91 20.97 52.99 -0.68
N ALA A 92 22.25 53.13 -0.23
CA ALA A 92 22.88 54.39 0.11
C ALA A 92 22.82 55.46 -1.00
N ARG A 93 22.56 55.09 -2.26
CA ARG A 93 22.50 56.04 -3.40
C ARG A 93 21.23 55.95 -4.24
N THR A 94 20.41 54.90 -4.07
CA THR A 94 19.23 54.67 -4.90
C THR A 94 18.19 53.84 -4.15
N THR A 95 16.92 54.09 -4.43
CA THR A 95 15.81 53.23 -3.95
C THR A 95 15.30 52.38 -5.11
N LYS A 96 15.24 51.08 -4.92
CA LYS A 96 14.65 50.17 -5.90
C LYS A 96 13.36 49.57 -5.36
N THR A 97 12.31 49.57 -6.20
CA THR A 97 11.00 49.02 -5.89
C THR A 97 10.70 47.89 -6.84
N PHE A 98 10.21 46.76 -6.32
CA PHE A 98 9.83 45.57 -7.08
C PHE A 98 8.34 45.32 -6.92
N PRO A 99 7.60 45.01 -8.01
CA PRO A 99 6.15 44.81 -7.97
C PRO A 99 5.78 43.36 -7.52
N LEU A 100 5.97 43.08 -6.24
CA LEU A 100 5.82 41.72 -5.68
C LEU A 100 4.43 41.11 -5.96
N ALA A 101 3.35 41.92 -5.83
CA ALA A 101 2.00 41.44 -6.09
C ALA A 101 1.80 41.04 -7.55
N GLN A 102 2.34 41.81 -8.48
CA GLN A 102 2.20 41.56 -9.92
C GLN A 102 2.96 40.30 -10.32
N ASP A 103 4.15 40.07 -9.79
CA ASP A 103 4.95 38.89 -10.06
C ASP A 103 4.37 37.63 -9.41
N LEU A 104 3.76 37.72 -8.22
CA LEU A 104 2.97 36.65 -7.62
C LEU A 104 1.77 36.27 -8.49
N VAL A 105 1.09 37.24 -9.09
CA VAL A 105 -0.03 36.98 -9.99
C VAL A 105 0.43 36.24 -11.26
N THR A 106 1.64 36.47 -11.76
CA THR A 106 2.15 35.73 -12.94
C THR A 106 2.34 34.24 -12.67
N LEU A 107 2.40 33.81 -11.42
CA LEU A 107 2.49 32.40 -10.99
C LEU A 107 1.13 31.69 -10.96
N TRP A 108 0.02 32.36 -11.38
CA TRP A 108 -1.32 31.78 -11.37
C TRP A 108 -1.47 30.42 -12.06
N PRO A 109 -0.73 30.07 -13.17
CA PRO A 109 -0.88 28.74 -13.77
C PRO A 109 -0.40 27.60 -12.85
N LEU A 110 0.66 27.83 -12.07
CA LEU A 110 1.13 26.90 -11.05
C LEU A 110 0.09 26.72 -9.94
N TYR A 111 -0.57 27.81 -9.55
CA TYR A 111 -1.64 27.78 -8.57
C TYR A 111 -2.84 26.97 -9.04
N LEU A 112 -3.19 27.04 -10.32
CA LEU A 112 -4.28 26.22 -10.89
C LEU A 112 -4.00 24.71 -10.80
N VAL A 113 -2.75 24.28 -10.94
CA VAL A 113 -2.37 22.87 -10.79
C VAL A 113 -2.62 22.40 -9.35
N VAL A 114 -2.23 23.21 -8.36
CA VAL A 114 -2.44 22.90 -6.93
C VAL A 114 -3.93 22.84 -6.61
N VAL A 115 -4.70 23.84 -7.04
CA VAL A 115 -6.16 23.89 -6.83
C VAL A 115 -6.85 22.72 -7.55
N GLY A 116 -6.45 22.40 -8.78
CA GLY A 116 -6.96 21.24 -9.51
C GLY A 116 -6.74 19.93 -8.76
N TRP A 117 -5.54 19.73 -8.22
CA TRP A 117 -5.23 18.57 -7.39
C TRP A 117 -6.08 18.52 -6.10
N GLN A 118 -6.29 19.66 -5.43
CA GLN A 118 -7.12 19.77 -4.24
C GLN A 118 -8.59 19.44 -4.55
N VAL A 119 -9.13 19.95 -5.66
CA VAL A 119 -10.49 19.65 -6.12
C VAL A 119 -10.66 18.15 -6.40
N ILE A 120 -9.71 17.52 -7.11
CA ILE A 120 -9.71 16.08 -7.36
C ILE A 120 -9.66 15.31 -6.04
N SER A 121 -8.86 15.74 -5.07
CA SER A 121 -8.76 15.11 -3.76
C SER A 121 -10.07 15.19 -2.96
N VAL A 122 -10.77 16.32 -3.01
CA VAL A 122 -12.09 16.50 -2.39
C VAL A 122 -13.16 15.64 -3.09
N LEU A 123 -13.15 15.59 -4.43
CA LEU A 123 -14.07 14.75 -5.21
C LEU A 123 -13.86 13.25 -4.93
N ASN A 124 -12.63 12.81 -4.82
CA ASN A 124 -12.29 11.44 -4.42
C ASN A 124 -12.78 11.10 -3.00
N MET A 125 -12.81 12.08 -2.10
CA MET A 125 -13.34 11.91 -0.75
C MET A 125 -14.88 11.79 -0.74
N LEU A 126 -15.58 12.51 -1.61
CA LEU A 126 -17.03 12.35 -1.80
C LEU A 126 -17.38 10.96 -2.36
N GLY A 127 -16.53 10.39 -3.22
CA GLY A 127 -16.61 9.00 -3.66
C GLY A 127 -16.36 7.98 -2.54
N GLY A 128 -15.55 8.33 -1.53
CA GLY A 128 -15.24 7.50 -0.35
C GLY A 128 -16.46 7.22 0.53
N ALA A 129 -17.41 8.13 0.62
CA ALA A 129 -18.67 7.94 1.35
C ALA A 129 -19.52 6.78 0.79
N ARG A 130 -19.47 6.55 -0.54
CA ARG A 130 -20.10 5.39 -1.19
C ARG A 130 -19.39 4.08 -0.85
N ARG A 131 -18.08 4.14 -0.59
CA ARG A 131 -17.25 2.98 -0.24
C ARG A 131 -17.46 2.58 1.21
N VAL A 132 -17.49 3.54 2.13
CA VAL A 132 -17.84 3.30 3.56
C VAL A 132 -19.24 2.70 3.65
N ARG A 133 -20.19 3.13 2.82
CA ARG A 133 -21.52 2.51 2.73
C ARG A 133 -21.46 1.04 2.28
N ARG A 134 -20.59 0.67 1.34
CA ARG A 134 -20.44 -0.72 0.92
C ARG A 134 -19.79 -1.60 1.98
N THR A 135 -18.81 -1.06 2.71
CA THR A 135 -18.14 -1.78 3.82
C THR A 135 -19.05 -1.88 5.05
N MET A 136 -19.96 -0.91 5.24
CA MET A 136 -20.97 -0.92 6.31
C MET A 136 -22.30 -1.59 5.92
N ALA A 137 -22.47 -1.94 4.63
CA ALA A 137 -23.68 -2.62 4.15
C ALA A 137 -23.97 -3.93 4.89
N PRO A 138 -22.99 -4.81 5.18
CA PRO A 138 -23.24 -6.03 5.98
C PRO A 138 -23.67 -5.73 7.42
N LEU A 139 -23.11 -4.68 8.04
CA LEU A 139 -23.51 -4.25 9.40
C LEU A 139 -24.91 -3.63 9.40
N ASN A 140 -25.26 -2.91 8.35
CA ASN A 140 -26.59 -2.34 8.21
C ASN A 140 -27.67 -3.41 7.89
N ASP A 141 -27.29 -4.45 7.14
CA ASP A 141 -28.16 -5.60 6.85
C ASP A 141 -28.34 -6.47 8.11
N LEU A 142 -27.31 -6.60 8.94
CA LEU A 142 -27.36 -7.23 10.26
C LEU A 142 -28.22 -6.41 11.23
N ALA A 143 -28.07 -5.09 11.26
CA ALA A 143 -28.90 -4.20 12.09
C ALA A 143 -30.37 -4.27 11.68
N LEU A 144 -30.67 -4.38 10.36
CA LEU A 144 -32.04 -4.57 9.87
C LEU A 144 -32.59 -5.95 10.20
N ARG A 145 -31.79 -7.00 10.18
CA ARG A 145 -32.20 -8.35 10.60
C ARG A 145 -32.39 -8.45 12.12
N VAL A 146 -31.56 -7.74 12.90
CA VAL A 146 -31.72 -7.62 14.36
C VAL A 146 -33.00 -6.83 14.70
N ASP A 147 -33.32 -5.78 13.93
CA ASP A 147 -34.55 -5.01 14.09
C ASP A 147 -35.80 -5.82 13.67
N GLU A 148 -35.66 -6.71 12.69
CA GLU A 148 -36.71 -7.64 12.25
C GLU A 148 -36.95 -8.78 13.27
N LEU A 149 -35.87 -9.28 13.92
CA LEU A 149 -35.89 -10.20 15.06
C LEU A 149 -36.40 -9.50 16.33
N GLY A 150 -36.07 -8.23 16.54
CA GLY A 150 -36.56 -7.43 17.69
C GLY A 150 -38.06 -7.11 17.62
N ARG A 151 -38.66 -7.13 16.41
CA ARG A 151 -40.12 -7.02 16.23
C ARG A 151 -40.89 -8.33 16.45
N MET A 152 -40.18 -9.45 16.42
CA MET A 152 -40.73 -10.77 16.77
C MET A 152 -40.51 -11.08 18.27
N GLN A 153 -41.13 -10.33 19.19
CA GLN A 153 -41.24 -10.65 20.61
C GLN A 153 -40.01 -10.48 21.53
N LEU A 154 -39.15 -9.50 21.34
CA LEU A 154 -38.22 -9.10 22.42
C LEU A 154 -38.88 -8.02 23.30
N ALA A 155 -39.23 -8.36 24.54
CA ALA A 155 -39.67 -7.40 25.53
C ALA A 155 -38.63 -6.28 25.73
N GLY A 156 -39.07 -5.02 25.90
CA GLY A 156 -38.22 -3.82 25.88
C GLY A 156 -36.99 -3.81 26.79
N GLY A 157 -36.88 -4.71 27.77
CA GLY A 157 -35.70 -4.86 28.65
C GLY A 157 -34.51 -5.61 28.02
N LYS A 158 -34.73 -6.44 26.99
CA LYS A 158 -33.64 -7.24 26.39
C LYS A 158 -32.76 -6.45 25.42
N MET A 159 -33.31 -5.40 24.79
CA MET A 159 -32.56 -4.51 23.93
C MET A 159 -31.63 -3.59 24.74
N GLU A 160 -32.09 -3.13 25.89
CA GLU A 160 -31.30 -2.33 26.82
C GLU A 160 -30.13 -3.14 27.42
N THR A 161 -30.32 -4.44 27.69
CA THR A 161 -29.25 -5.35 28.15
C THR A 161 -28.19 -5.57 27.07
N LEU A 162 -28.58 -5.68 25.79
CA LEU A 162 -27.64 -5.82 24.68
C LEU A 162 -26.85 -4.52 24.43
N GLU A 163 -27.50 -3.36 24.49
CA GLU A 163 -26.87 -2.05 24.35
C GLU A 163 -25.85 -1.81 25.46
N GLN A 164 -26.19 -2.09 26.71
CA GLN A 164 -25.27 -2.01 27.85
C GLN A 164 -24.12 -3.02 27.76
N ALA A 165 -24.35 -4.21 27.23
CA ALA A 165 -23.30 -5.20 27.02
C ALA A 165 -22.31 -4.78 25.90
N ILE A 166 -22.81 -4.11 24.86
CA ILE A 166 -21.99 -3.54 23.79
C ILE A 166 -21.16 -2.33 24.28
N GLU A 167 -21.77 -1.46 25.11
CA GLU A 167 -21.06 -0.31 25.71
C GLU A 167 -19.96 -0.74 26.70
N ARG A 168 -20.13 -1.88 27.37
CA ARG A 168 -19.08 -2.44 28.25
C ARG A 168 -17.96 -3.14 27.49
N ALA A 169 -18.20 -3.53 26.23
CA ALA A 169 -17.15 -4.11 25.40
C ALA A 169 -16.09 -3.05 25.11
N SER A 170 -14.91 -3.20 25.73
CA SER A 170 -13.79 -2.29 25.55
C SER A 170 -12.86 -2.75 24.40
N VAL A 171 -11.99 -1.85 23.93
CA VAL A 171 -10.99 -2.15 22.92
C VAL A 171 -10.03 -3.27 23.37
N ASP A 172 -9.81 -3.39 24.70
CA ASP A 172 -8.88 -4.36 25.30
C ASP A 172 -9.55 -5.71 25.61
N SER A 173 -10.89 -5.73 25.68
CA SER A 173 -11.67 -6.95 25.91
C SER A 173 -12.95 -6.92 25.07
N PRO A 174 -12.85 -7.22 23.76
CA PRO A 174 -13.97 -7.13 22.83
C PRO A 174 -14.87 -8.37 22.94
N SER A 175 -15.49 -8.56 24.09
CA SER A 175 -16.49 -9.60 24.29
C SER A 175 -17.79 -8.99 24.84
N VAL A 176 -18.89 -9.31 24.18
CA VAL A 176 -20.23 -8.96 24.58
C VAL A 176 -20.81 -10.17 25.28
N THR A 177 -21.24 -9.98 26.52
CA THR A 177 -21.91 -11.03 27.33
C THR A 177 -23.18 -10.44 27.88
N THR A 178 -24.32 -10.96 27.44
CA THR A 178 -25.66 -10.47 27.88
C THR A 178 -26.22 -11.27 29.04
N GLY A 179 -25.81 -12.53 29.21
CA GLY A 179 -26.34 -13.45 30.19
C GLY A 179 -27.79 -13.92 29.94
N ASP A 180 -28.38 -13.55 28.80
CA ASP A 180 -29.74 -13.94 28.39
C ASP A 180 -29.68 -15.07 27.33
N ALA A 181 -30.32 -16.20 27.64
CA ALA A 181 -30.33 -17.37 26.76
C ALA A 181 -30.97 -17.10 25.41
N ASP A 182 -31.93 -16.19 25.31
CA ASP A 182 -32.59 -15.82 24.06
C ASP A 182 -31.69 -14.93 23.16
N LEU A 183 -30.71 -14.25 23.74
CA LEU A 183 -29.74 -13.43 23.04
C LEU A 183 -28.42 -14.18 22.71
N ALA A 184 -28.28 -15.42 23.17
CA ALA A 184 -27.04 -16.19 23.01
C ALA A 184 -26.57 -16.32 21.50
N SER A 185 -27.50 -16.48 20.59
CA SER A 185 -27.16 -16.56 19.15
C SER A 185 -26.63 -15.24 18.59
N ILE A 186 -27.16 -14.11 19.06
CA ILE A 186 -26.73 -12.74 18.68
C ILE A 186 -25.37 -12.47 19.32
N GLU A 187 -25.19 -12.84 20.59
CA GLU A 187 -23.92 -12.73 21.32
C GLU A 187 -22.78 -13.48 20.62
N VAL A 188 -23.02 -14.73 20.21
CA VAL A 188 -22.04 -15.53 19.45
C VAL A 188 -21.69 -14.86 18.12
N ALA A 189 -22.68 -14.38 17.37
CA ALA A 189 -22.46 -13.73 16.08
C ALA A 189 -21.67 -12.41 16.24
N LEU A 190 -22.02 -11.61 17.25
CA LEU A 190 -21.35 -10.33 17.53
C LEU A 190 -19.92 -10.54 18.01
N ASN A 191 -19.70 -11.50 18.91
CA ASN A 191 -18.36 -11.87 19.39
C ASN A 191 -17.48 -12.42 18.27
N ARG A 192 -18.05 -13.12 17.30
CA ARG A 192 -17.32 -13.54 16.09
C ARG A 192 -16.88 -12.35 15.25
N LEU A 193 -17.77 -11.39 15.01
CA LEU A 193 -17.45 -10.16 14.26
C LEU A 193 -16.39 -9.32 14.98
N LEU A 194 -16.51 -9.14 16.29
CA LEU A 194 -15.52 -8.39 17.08
C LEU A 194 -14.14 -9.05 17.01
N ARG A 195 -14.08 -10.38 17.10
CA ARG A 195 -12.82 -11.12 16.91
C ARG A 195 -12.23 -10.92 15.51
N GLN A 196 -13.03 -11.03 14.45
CA GLN A 196 -12.59 -10.80 13.09
C GLN A 196 -12.06 -9.36 12.89
N MET A 197 -12.74 -8.36 13.46
CA MET A 197 -12.27 -6.97 13.41
C MET A 197 -10.95 -6.78 14.17
N GLN A 198 -10.80 -7.42 15.32
CA GLN A 198 -9.56 -7.34 16.10
C GLN A 198 -8.40 -8.03 15.40
N GLU A 199 -8.62 -9.22 14.83
CA GLU A 199 -7.64 -9.93 14.02
C GLU A 199 -7.19 -9.11 12.80
N ALA A 200 -8.14 -8.51 12.09
CA ALA A 200 -7.84 -7.63 10.96
C ALA A 200 -7.03 -6.40 11.39
N LYS A 201 -7.37 -5.78 12.55
CA LYS A 201 -6.61 -4.65 13.10
C LYS A 201 -5.19 -5.05 13.49
N LEU A 202 -5.03 -6.18 14.15
CA LEU A 202 -3.72 -6.70 14.55
C LEU A 202 -2.85 -7.03 13.32
N GLN A 203 -3.44 -7.63 12.29
CA GLN A 203 -2.75 -7.88 11.01
C GLN A 203 -2.31 -6.57 10.34
N GLN A 204 -3.17 -5.55 10.35
CA GLN A 204 -2.82 -4.23 9.82
C GLN A 204 -1.67 -3.57 10.61
N MET A 205 -1.70 -3.66 11.95
CA MET A 205 -0.64 -3.12 12.79
C MET A 205 0.70 -3.86 12.57
N ARG A 206 0.68 -5.20 12.48
CA ARG A 206 1.87 -5.99 12.14
C ARG A 206 2.42 -5.58 10.78
N PHE A 207 1.56 -5.49 9.76
CA PHE A 207 1.98 -5.07 8.42
C PHE A 207 2.70 -3.72 8.42
N VAL A 208 2.19 -2.70 9.14
CA VAL A 208 2.83 -1.38 9.23
C VAL A 208 4.17 -1.46 9.98
N ASN A 209 4.23 -2.24 11.07
CA ASN A 209 5.43 -2.41 11.86
C ASN A 209 6.54 -3.11 11.04
N ASP A 210 6.18 -4.23 10.41
CA ASP A 210 7.11 -5.04 9.63
C ASP A 210 7.61 -4.29 8.38
N ALA A 211 6.70 -3.57 7.67
CA ALA A 211 7.08 -2.70 6.58
C ALA A 211 8.07 -1.59 7.03
N SER A 212 7.86 -1.04 8.23
CA SER A 212 8.76 -0.03 8.79
C SER A 212 10.14 -0.60 9.12
N HIS A 213 10.19 -1.84 9.59
CA HIS A 213 11.45 -2.54 9.87
C HIS A 213 12.20 -2.88 8.57
N GLU A 214 11.50 -3.44 7.58
CA GLU A 214 12.08 -3.81 6.28
C GLU A 214 12.56 -2.59 5.46
N LEU A 215 11.94 -1.42 5.63
CA LEU A 215 12.41 -0.17 5.01
C LEU A 215 13.57 0.46 5.77
N ARG A 216 13.69 0.27 7.08
CA ARG A 216 14.77 0.87 7.88
C ARG A 216 16.15 0.29 7.55
N THR A 217 16.22 -1.01 7.31
CA THR A 217 17.47 -1.72 7.00
C THR A 217 18.15 -1.18 5.73
N PRO A 218 17.47 -1.13 4.56
CA PRO A 218 18.05 -0.57 3.34
C PRO A 218 18.43 0.92 3.49
N ILE A 219 17.63 1.71 4.20
CA ILE A 219 17.98 3.11 4.47
C ILE A 219 19.28 3.22 5.26
N ALA A 220 19.51 2.35 6.26
CA ALA A 220 20.75 2.35 7.03
C ALA A 220 21.95 1.93 6.17
N VAL A 221 21.78 0.98 5.24
CA VAL A 221 22.80 0.56 4.27
C VAL A 221 23.16 1.72 3.34
N ILE A 222 22.13 2.39 2.76
CA ILE A 222 22.33 3.58 1.92
C ILE A 222 23.11 4.67 2.68
N GLN A 223 22.70 4.97 3.93
CA GLN A 223 23.41 5.95 4.76
C GLN A 223 24.87 5.55 5.02
N GLY A 224 25.13 4.26 5.22
CA GLY A 224 26.48 3.72 5.39
C GLY A 224 27.37 3.99 4.18
N TYR A 225 26.89 3.65 2.97
CA TYR A 225 27.63 3.88 1.73
C TYR A 225 27.78 5.36 1.39
N VAL A 226 26.77 6.20 1.66
CA VAL A 226 26.88 7.67 1.51
C VAL A 226 27.98 8.23 2.43
N ASN A 227 28.04 7.79 3.69
CA ASN A 227 29.09 8.20 4.61
C ASN A 227 30.47 7.71 4.17
N MET A 228 30.54 6.51 3.58
CA MET A 228 31.81 5.96 3.05
C MET A 228 32.29 6.76 1.84
N LEU A 229 31.38 7.14 0.93
CA LEU A 229 31.66 8.02 -0.19
C LEU A 229 32.13 9.42 0.25
N ASP A 230 31.51 9.99 1.27
CA ASP A 230 31.87 11.31 1.77
C ASP A 230 33.30 11.32 2.37
N ARG A 231 33.71 10.22 3.02
CA ARG A 231 35.03 10.12 3.67
C ARG A 231 36.15 9.72 2.72
N TRP A 232 35.92 8.77 1.82
CA TRP A 232 36.99 8.11 1.04
C TRP A 232 36.73 8.09 -0.48
N GLY A 233 35.50 8.35 -0.93
CA GLY A 233 35.14 8.22 -2.35
C GLY A 233 35.89 9.16 -3.29
N LYS A 234 36.53 10.24 -2.81
CA LYS A 234 37.35 11.15 -3.62
C LYS A 234 38.79 10.61 -3.82
N ASP A 235 39.27 9.80 -2.88
CA ASP A 235 40.67 9.39 -2.80
C ASP A 235 40.86 7.94 -3.25
N ASP A 236 39.77 7.13 -3.30
CA ASP A 236 39.78 5.71 -3.64
C ASP A 236 38.73 5.37 -4.70
N PRO A 237 39.14 5.14 -5.96
CA PRO A 237 38.24 4.80 -7.05
C PRO A 237 37.49 3.46 -6.85
N ASP A 238 38.07 2.50 -6.15
CA ASP A 238 37.45 1.19 -5.89
C ASP A 238 36.31 1.35 -4.88
N VAL A 239 36.53 2.13 -3.81
CA VAL A 239 35.49 2.50 -2.83
C VAL A 239 34.35 3.27 -3.51
N LEU A 240 34.68 4.18 -4.45
CA LEU A 240 33.68 4.92 -5.21
C LEU A 240 32.81 3.98 -6.04
N ALA A 241 33.44 3.07 -6.80
CA ALA A 241 32.73 2.13 -7.68
C ALA A 241 31.85 1.16 -6.91
N GLU A 242 32.39 0.56 -5.82
CA GLU A 242 31.67 -0.35 -4.94
C GLU A 242 30.45 0.33 -4.27
N SER A 243 30.67 1.54 -3.73
CA SER A 243 29.60 2.28 -3.06
C SER A 243 28.47 2.66 -4.02
N ILE A 244 28.79 3.10 -5.25
CA ILE A 244 27.77 3.42 -6.26
C ILE A 244 26.98 2.17 -6.66
N ALA A 245 27.67 1.04 -6.88
CA ALA A 245 27.02 -0.21 -7.23
C ALA A 245 26.05 -0.69 -6.11
N SER A 246 26.52 -0.62 -4.86
CA SER A 246 25.72 -1.00 -3.69
C SER A 246 24.53 -0.07 -3.46
N LEU A 247 24.70 1.24 -3.63
CA LEU A 247 23.61 2.22 -3.54
C LEU A 247 22.55 1.98 -4.62
N LYS A 248 22.98 1.65 -5.84
CA LYS A 248 22.06 1.33 -6.93
C LYS A 248 21.27 0.07 -6.61
N ALA A 249 21.93 -1.02 -6.21
CA ALA A 249 21.29 -2.28 -5.86
C ALA A 249 20.27 -2.09 -4.72
N GLU A 250 20.64 -1.33 -3.67
CA GLU A 250 19.76 -1.08 -2.54
C GLU A 250 18.55 -0.19 -2.89
N SER A 251 18.74 0.77 -3.82
CA SER A 251 17.64 1.58 -4.34
C SER A 251 16.66 0.76 -5.16
N GLU A 252 17.16 -0.16 -6.01
CA GLU A 252 16.34 -1.09 -6.79
C GLU A 252 15.56 -2.05 -5.87
N HIS A 253 16.22 -2.58 -4.84
CA HIS A 253 15.58 -3.40 -3.81
C HIS A 253 14.47 -2.67 -3.05
N MET A 254 14.71 -1.41 -2.65
CA MET A 254 13.67 -0.57 -2.03
C MET A 254 12.49 -0.31 -2.94
N GLN A 255 12.74 -0.07 -4.23
CA GLN A 255 11.66 0.14 -5.20
C GLN A 255 10.78 -1.12 -5.30
N GLU A 256 11.40 -2.29 -5.42
CA GLU A 256 10.67 -3.56 -5.48
C GLU A 256 9.84 -3.80 -4.22
N LEU A 257 10.42 -3.55 -3.03
CA LEU A 257 9.73 -3.67 -1.74
C LEU A 257 8.49 -2.75 -1.68
N VAL A 258 8.62 -1.49 -2.10
CA VAL A 258 7.50 -0.54 -2.12
C VAL A 258 6.41 -0.99 -3.09
N GLU A 259 6.76 -1.50 -4.28
CA GLU A 259 5.80 -2.02 -5.25
C GLU A 259 5.04 -3.23 -4.71
N GLN A 260 5.72 -4.16 -4.03
CA GLN A 260 5.13 -5.32 -3.37
C GLN A 260 4.16 -4.90 -2.26
N LEU A 261 4.55 -3.93 -1.42
CA LEU A 261 3.68 -3.38 -0.37
C LEU A 261 2.44 -2.70 -0.94
N LEU A 262 2.60 -1.89 -1.99
CA LEU A 262 1.48 -1.23 -2.66
C LEU A 262 0.54 -2.23 -3.34
N PHE A 263 1.07 -3.31 -3.92
CA PHE A 263 0.27 -4.38 -4.50
C PHE A 263 -0.63 -5.04 -3.45
N LEU A 264 -0.06 -5.47 -2.32
CA LEU A 264 -0.81 -6.07 -1.22
C LEU A 264 -1.83 -5.11 -0.61
N ALA A 265 -1.45 -3.85 -0.39
CA ALA A 265 -2.35 -2.83 0.15
C ALA A 265 -3.56 -2.54 -0.78
N ARG A 266 -3.35 -2.54 -2.12
CA ARG A 266 -4.44 -2.41 -3.10
C ARG A 266 -5.32 -3.65 -3.12
N GLY A 267 -4.73 -4.82 -2.98
CA GLY A 267 -5.42 -6.10 -2.88
C GLY A 267 -6.35 -6.16 -1.69
N ASP A 268 -5.85 -5.88 -0.49
CA ASP A 268 -6.62 -5.85 0.76
C ASP A 268 -7.77 -4.82 0.72
N ALA A 269 -7.53 -3.69 0.07
CA ALA A 269 -8.57 -2.67 -0.12
C ALA A 269 -9.66 -3.07 -1.14
N GLY A 270 -9.58 -4.25 -1.76
CA GLY A 270 -10.49 -4.70 -2.83
C GLY A 270 -10.47 -3.77 -4.06
N ARG A 271 -9.33 -3.12 -4.31
CA ARG A 271 -9.18 -2.16 -5.41
C ARG A 271 -8.65 -2.79 -6.69
N THR A 272 -8.11 -3.98 -6.59
CA THR A 272 -7.59 -4.71 -7.74
C THR A 272 -8.75 -5.40 -8.45
N VAL A 273 -8.99 -5.01 -9.71
CA VAL A 273 -10.01 -5.61 -10.57
C VAL A 273 -9.32 -6.63 -11.46
N LEU A 274 -9.70 -7.91 -11.32
CA LEU A 274 -9.17 -8.98 -12.14
C LEU A 274 -9.67 -8.85 -13.59
N ARG A 275 -8.75 -8.94 -14.53
CA ARG A 275 -9.05 -8.99 -15.98
C ARG A 275 -9.01 -10.45 -16.45
N ARG A 276 -10.05 -11.20 -16.10
CA ARG A 276 -10.12 -12.64 -16.43
C ARG A 276 -10.32 -12.84 -17.92
N ALA A 277 -9.50 -13.74 -18.50
CA ALA A 277 -9.65 -14.24 -19.85
C ALA A 277 -9.57 -15.77 -19.82
N HIS A 278 -10.32 -16.47 -20.69
CA HIS A 278 -10.16 -17.91 -20.86
C HIS A 278 -8.79 -18.18 -21.44
N THR A 279 -7.96 -18.89 -20.69
CA THR A 279 -6.55 -19.10 -21.03
C THR A 279 -6.18 -20.54 -20.73
N ASN A 280 -5.44 -21.15 -21.64
CA ASN A 280 -4.85 -22.47 -21.41
C ASN A 280 -3.68 -22.35 -20.44
N LEU A 281 -3.85 -22.90 -19.23
CA LEU A 281 -2.85 -22.81 -18.16
C LEU A 281 -1.60 -23.66 -18.47
N ALA A 282 -1.70 -24.72 -19.28
CA ALA A 282 -0.53 -25.51 -19.65
C ALA A 282 0.40 -24.71 -20.60
N ALA A 283 -0.18 -23.98 -21.54
CA ALA A 283 0.60 -23.07 -22.39
C ALA A 283 1.26 -21.96 -21.57
N LEU A 284 0.54 -21.40 -20.59
CA LEU A 284 1.05 -20.35 -19.69
C LEU A 284 2.21 -20.89 -18.81
N VAL A 285 2.10 -22.09 -18.27
CA VAL A 285 3.17 -22.72 -17.46
C VAL A 285 4.39 -23.01 -18.33
N SER A 286 4.21 -23.49 -19.58
CA SER A 286 5.31 -23.71 -20.53
C SER A 286 6.06 -22.41 -20.83
N GLU A 287 5.31 -21.31 -21.07
CA GLU A 287 5.89 -19.99 -21.31
C GLU A 287 6.74 -19.51 -20.12
N VAL A 288 6.24 -19.65 -18.88
CA VAL A 288 7.00 -19.29 -17.67
C VAL A 288 8.24 -20.18 -17.50
N CYS A 289 8.15 -21.46 -17.80
CA CYS A 289 9.29 -22.37 -17.74
C CYS A 289 10.39 -21.95 -18.74
N GLU A 290 10.01 -21.65 -19.98
CA GLU A 290 10.94 -21.18 -21.04
C GLU A 290 11.56 -19.82 -20.68
N GLU A 291 10.76 -18.86 -20.20
CA GLU A 291 11.25 -17.56 -19.71
C GLU A 291 12.29 -17.75 -18.59
N SER A 292 12.02 -18.65 -17.64
CA SER A 292 12.92 -18.91 -16.50
C SER A 292 14.25 -19.51 -16.95
N GLN A 293 14.23 -20.44 -17.90
CA GLN A 293 15.44 -21.03 -18.49
C GLN A 293 16.29 -20.01 -19.27
N MET A 294 15.66 -18.97 -19.87
CA MET A 294 16.39 -17.91 -20.56
C MET A 294 17.07 -16.91 -19.61
N ILE A 295 16.46 -16.66 -18.45
CA ILE A 295 16.92 -15.68 -17.49
C ILE A 295 17.98 -16.27 -16.56
N ASP A 296 17.76 -17.48 -16.10
CA ASP A 296 18.61 -18.17 -15.14
C ASP A 296 19.37 -19.31 -15.82
N THR A 297 20.68 -19.20 -15.83
CA THR A 297 21.60 -20.19 -16.42
C THR A 297 22.23 -21.12 -15.39
N GLU A 298 22.00 -20.88 -14.09
CA GLU A 298 22.57 -21.69 -13.02
C GLU A 298 21.73 -22.93 -12.71
N HIS A 299 20.43 -22.91 -13.02
CA HIS A 299 19.52 -24.02 -12.76
C HIS A 299 18.93 -24.61 -14.06
N THR A 300 18.45 -25.83 -13.98
CA THR A 300 17.74 -26.50 -15.08
C THR A 300 16.24 -26.43 -14.85
N TYR A 301 15.49 -25.92 -15.82
CA TYR A 301 14.04 -25.84 -15.74
C TYR A 301 13.41 -26.91 -16.63
N ARG A 302 12.50 -27.71 -16.08
CA ARG A 302 11.90 -28.84 -16.77
C ARG A 302 10.38 -28.85 -16.61
N LEU A 303 9.67 -29.02 -17.71
CA LEU A 303 8.24 -29.31 -17.70
C LEU A 303 8.03 -30.80 -17.63
N ALA A 304 7.47 -31.32 -16.53
CA ALA A 304 7.17 -32.76 -16.34
C ALA A 304 5.87 -33.21 -17.02
N SER A 305 5.04 -32.25 -17.47
CA SER A 305 3.75 -32.52 -18.08
C SER A 305 3.87 -32.81 -19.57
N ASP A 306 2.91 -33.57 -20.12
CA ASP A 306 2.85 -33.86 -21.56
C ASP A 306 2.62 -32.57 -22.35
N ALA A 307 3.41 -32.35 -23.40
CA ALA A 307 3.26 -31.19 -24.28
C ALA A 307 1.86 -31.12 -24.95
N ALA A 308 1.15 -32.25 -25.04
CA ALA A 308 -0.23 -32.33 -25.54
C ALA A 308 -1.22 -31.53 -24.68
N LEU A 309 -0.92 -31.28 -23.41
CA LEU A 309 -1.77 -30.49 -22.50
C LEU A 309 -1.87 -29.01 -22.90
N ALA A 310 -0.88 -28.47 -23.64
CA ALA A 310 -0.93 -27.11 -24.16
C ALA A 310 -2.11 -26.85 -25.14
N SER A 311 -2.68 -27.92 -25.71
CA SER A 311 -3.87 -27.86 -26.57
C SER A 311 -5.09 -28.52 -25.96
N ASP A 312 -5.02 -28.96 -24.70
CA ASP A 312 -6.12 -29.64 -24.02
C ASP A 312 -7.09 -28.64 -23.40
N PRO A 313 -8.37 -28.61 -23.84
CA PRO A 313 -9.38 -27.72 -23.25
C PRO A 313 -9.61 -27.92 -21.74
N ARG A 314 -9.20 -29.07 -21.19
CA ARG A 314 -9.28 -29.33 -19.75
C ARG A 314 -8.33 -28.45 -18.94
N CYS A 315 -7.34 -27.84 -19.60
CA CYS A 315 -6.42 -26.88 -18.99
C CYS A 315 -6.87 -25.42 -19.14
N ASP A 316 -8.05 -25.14 -19.70
CA ASP A 316 -8.58 -23.80 -19.85
C ASP A 316 -9.28 -23.32 -18.58
N ALA A 317 -8.93 -22.11 -18.12
CA ALA A 317 -9.55 -21.47 -16.96
C ALA A 317 -9.73 -19.95 -17.16
N PRO A 318 -10.74 -19.33 -16.53
CA PRO A 318 -10.96 -17.88 -16.58
C PRO A 318 -10.04 -17.17 -15.57
N VAL A 319 -8.82 -16.79 -16.01
CA VAL A 319 -7.79 -16.20 -15.16
C VAL A 319 -7.31 -14.83 -15.68
N ASP A 320 -6.74 -14.03 -14.77
CA ASP A 320 -5.92 -12.88 -15.14
C ASP A 320 -4.50 -13.37 -15.39
N VAL A 321 -4.14 -13.43 -16.68
CA VAL A 321 -2.88 -14.01 -17.17
C VAL A 321 -1.67 -13.34 -16.53
N ALA A 322 -1.69 -12.01 -16.43
CA ALA A 322 -0.55 -11.26 -15.90
C ALA A 322 -0.32 -11.58 -14.41
N LEU A 323 -1.39 -11.70 -13.64
CA LEU A 323 -1.30 -12.02 -12.22
C LEU A 323 -0.91 -13.48 -11.98
N VAL A 324 -1.46 -14.43 -12.74
CA VAL A 324 -1.07 -15.84 -12.59
C VAL A 324 0.40 -16.06 -12.98
N LYS A 325 0.88 -15.41 -14.05
CA LYS A 325 2.31 -15.41 -14.38
C LYS A 325 3.15 -14.81 -13.24
N GLN A 326 2.70 -13.71 -12.63
CA GLN A 326 3.39 -13.11 -11.50
C GLN A 326 3.48 -14.08 -10.31
N ALA A 327 2.40 -14.79 -9.97
CA ALA A 327 2.41 -15.78 -8.91
C ALA A 327 3.41 -16.92 -9.19
N LEU A 328 3.41 -17.44 -10.42
CA LEU A 328 4.36 -18.48 -10.84
C LEU A 328 5.80 -17.99 -10.81
N ARG A 329 6.10 -16.79 -11.32
CA ARG A 329 7.46 -16.20 -11.28
C ARG A 329 7.98 -16.06 -9.86
N VAL A 330 7.14 -15.62 -8.92
CA VAL A 330 7.52 -15.54 -7.49
C VAL A 330 7.91 -16.91 -6.94
N ILE A 331 7.14 -17.95 -7.24
CA ILE A 331 7.46 -19.31 -6.78
C ILE A 331 8.75 -19.81 -7.41
N VAL A 332 8.94 -19.59 -8.71
CA VAL A 332 10.13 -20.02 -9.45
C VAL A 332 11.38 -19.28 -8.97
N GLN A 333 11.28 -17.98 -8.72
CA GLN A 333 12.37 -17.17 -8.16
C GLN A 333 12.76 -17.69 -6.76
N ASN A 334 11.79 -18.09 -5.95
CA ASN A 334 12.07 -18.73 -4.66
C ASN A 334 12.75 -20.10 -4.85
N ALA A 335 12.27 -20.93 -5.78
CA ALA A 335 12.88 -22.20 -6.10
C ALA A 335 14.37 -22.06 -6.48
N ALA A 336 14.69 -21.16 -7.42
CA ALA A 336 16.08 -20.89 -7.81
C ALA A 336 16.92 -20.32 -6.65
N LYS A 337 16.36 -19.38 -5.89
CA LYS A 337 17.05 -18.69 -4.81
C LYS A 337 17.47 -19.62 -3.65
N TYR A 338 16.66 -20.63 -3.36
CA TYR A 338 16.88 -21.54 -2.24
C TYR A 338 17.40 -22.91 -2.65
N SER A 339 17.80 -23.06 -3.90
CA SER A 339 18.43 -24.26 -4.46
C SER A 339 19.87 -23.99 -4.83
N ASP A 340 20.71 -25.02 -4.76
CA ASP A 340 22.10 -24.92 -5.18
C ASP A 340 22.22 -24.87 -6.72
N ALA A 341 23.26 -24.23 -7.23
CA ALA A 341 23.54 -24.20 -8.65
C ALA A 341 23.65 -25.62 -9.24
N GLY A 342 23.06 -25.85 -10.40
CA GLY A 342 23.01 -27.12 -11.08
C GLY A 342 21.80 -28.02 -10.73
N THR A 343 20.97 -27.61 -9.79
CA THR A 343 19.74 -28.32 -9.43
C THR A 343 18.63 -28.10 -10.45
N THR A 344 17.56 -28.89 -10.35
CA THR A 344 16.43 -28.85 -11.29
C THR A 344 15.17 -28.29 -10.63
N VAL A 345 14.55 -27.30 -11.29
CA VAL A 345 13.20 -26.83 -10.97
C VAL A 345 12.19 -27.47 -11.93
N THR A 346 11.27 -28.24 -11.41
CA THR A 346 10.32 -29.04 -12.20
C THR A 346 8.91 -28.44 -12.12
N PHE A 347 8.34 -28.12 -13.28
CA PHE A 347 6.96 -27.68 -13.42
C PHE A 347 6.05 -28.86 -13.74
N GLY A 348 4.87 -28.88 -13.16
CA GLY A 348 3.82 -29.85 -13.45
C GLY A 348 2.47 -29.16 -13.61
N ILE A 349 1.61 -29.72 -14.44
CA ILE A 349 0.21 -29.32 -14.54
C ILE A 349 -0.65 -30.57 -14.68
N THR A 350 -1.76 -30.59 -13.95
CA THR A 350 -2.68 -31.71 -13.94
C THR A 350 -4.12 -31.21 -13.84
N PRO A 351 -4.94 -31.37 -14.89
CA PRO A 351 -6.37 -31.07 -14.79
C PRO A 351 -7.08 -32.17 -14.01
N ASP A 352 -7.84 -31.79 -12.96
CA ASP A 352 -8.70 -32.72 -12.21
C ASP A 352 -10.14 -32.64 -12.73
N ALA A 353 -10.53 -33.63 -13.51
CA ALA A 353 -11.86 -33.67 -14.07
C ALA A 353 -12.96 -33.94 -13.02
N GLY A 354 -12.62 -34.51 -11.87
CA GLY A 354 -13.59 -34.81 -10.80
C GLY A 354 -13.93 -33.59 -9.94
N ALA A 355 -12.96 -32.68 -9.76
CA ALA A 355 -13.10 -31.49 -8.94
C ALA A 355 -13.31 -30.20 -9.74
N ASP A 356 -13.32 -30.27 -11.07
CA ASP A 356 -13.38 -29.12 -11.99
C ASP A 356 -12.30 -28.07 -11.67
N THR A 357 -11.08 -28.53 -11.39
CA THR A 357 -9.92 -27.73 -11.03
C THR A 357 -8.68 -28.11 -11.85
N ILE A 358 -7.70 -27.20 -11.86
CA ILE A 358 -6.41 -27.42 -12.48
C ILE A 358 -5.34 -27.20 -11.42
N ASP A 359 -4.49 -28.20 -11.20
CA ASP A 359 -3.35 -28.13 -10.30
C ASP A 359 -2.08 -27.81 -11.08
N ILE A 360 -1.39 -26.73 -10.70
CA ILE A 360 -0.07 -26.34 -11.19
C ILE A 360 0.93 -26.56 -10.06
N SER A 361 2.02 -27.28 -10.31
CA SER A 361 3.07 -27.51 -9.33
C SER A 361 4.41 -26.98 -9.81
N VAL A 362 5.19 -26.44 -8.88
CA VAL A 362 6.61 -26.10 -9.05
C VAL A 362 7.37 -26.77 -7.93
N GLU A 363 8.34 -27.61 -8.28
CA GLU A 363 9.14 -28.41 -7.35
C GLU A 363 10.60 -28.04 -7.50
N ASP A 364 11.27 -27.77 -6.39
CA ASP A 364 12.69 -27.50 -6.29
C ASP A 364 13.44 -28.58 -5.52
N GLU A 365 14.74 -28.67 -5.74
CA GLU A 365 15.69 -29.51 -5.04
C GLU A 365 16.54 -28.70 -4.04
N GLY A 366 15.90 -27.70 -3.39
CA GLY A 366 16.57 -26.75 -2.52
C GLY A 366 16.68 -27.21 -1.06
N ILE A 367 17.00 -26.24 -0.18
CA ILE A 367 17.18 -26.49 1.26
C ILE A 367 15.94 -27.02 1.96
N GLY A 368 14.77 -26.90 1.35
CA GLY A 368 13.49 -27.26 1.95
C GLY A 368 13.14 -26.44 3.20
N MET A 369 12.03 -26.82 3.84
CA MET A 369 11.49 -26.16 5.03
C MET A 369 10.99 -27.19 6.04
N SER A 370 11.07 -26.85 7.33
CA SER A 370 10.38 -27.60 8.38
C SER A 370 8.86 -27.50 8.24
N GLN A 371 8.13 -28.44 8.82
CA GLN A 371 6.66 -28.44 8.77
C GLN A 371 6.07 -27.18 9.41
N GLU A 372 6.70 -26.66 10.45
CA GLU A 372 6.31 -25.40 11.10
C GLU A 372 6.52 -24.21 10.15
N SER A 373 7.68 -24.11 9.50
CA SER A 373 7.96 -23.06 8.52
C SER A 373 7.03 -23.13 7.31
N ALA A 374 6.72 -24.33 6.82
CA ALA A 374 5.79 -24.51 5.70
C ALA A 374 4.36 -24.02 6.02
N ALA A 375 3.91 -24.17 7.28
CA ALA A 375 2.60 -23.66 7.72
C ALA A 375 2.50 -22.14 7.65
N HIS A 376 3.61 -21.42 7.84
CA HIS A 376 3.69 -19.96 7.86
C HIS A 376 4.28 -19.35 6.56
N ALA A 377 4.68 -20.17 5.59
CA ALA A 377 5.41 -19.73 4.39
C ALA A 377 4.70 -18.65 3.56
N PHE A 378 3.37 -18.59 3.63
CA PHE A 378 2.55 -17.60 2.92
C PHE A 378 2.18 -16.36 3.76
N GLU A 379 2.66 -16.28 5.00
CA GLU A 379 2.48 -15.08 5.82
C GLU A 379 3.40 -13.97 5.35
N ARG A 380 2.95 -12.72 5.50
CA ARG A 380 3.72 -11.54 5.09
C ARG A 380 4.94 -11.40 5.97
N PHE A 381 6.09 -11.06 5.35
CA PHE A 381 7.39 -10.88 6.00
C PHE A 381 7.93 -12.14 6.68
N TYR A 382 7.25 -13.28 6.53
CA TYR A 382 7.75 -14.52 7.08
C TYR A 382 8.95 -15.03 6.28
N ARG A 383 9.97 -15.48 7.02
CA ARG A 383 11.17 -16.13 6.48
C ARG A 383 11.57 -17.24 7.43
N ALA A 384 11.76 -18.43 6.90
CA ALA A 384 12.23 -19.57 7.67
C ALA A 384 13.66 -19.30 8.22
N ASP A 385 13.97 -19.84 9.38
CA ASP A 385 15.26 -19.58 10.04
C ASP A 385 16.43 -20.10 9.21
N ASN A 386 16.32 -21.29 8.59
CA ASN A 386 17.34 -21.83 7.69
C ASN A 386 17.57 -20.93 6.45
N ALA A 387 16.55 -20.23 5.97
CA ALA A 387 16.66 -19.27 4.87
C ALA A 387 17.34 -17.95 5.28
N ARG A 388 17.26 -17.57 6.56
CA ARG A 388 18.00 -16.45 7.13
C ARG A 388 19.48 -16.77 7.26
N ASP A 389 19.79 -17.98 7.75
CA ASP A 389 21.16 -18.47 7.95
C ASP A 389 21.90 -18.66 6.62
N ALA A 390 21.20 -19.03 5.55
CA ALA A 390 21.75 -19.12 4.19
C ALA A 390 22.09 -17.76 3.55
N GLY A 391 21.84 -16.63 4.24
CA GLY A 391 22.15 -15.29 3.74
C GLY A 391 21.28 -14.83 2.56
N ALA A 392 20.25 -15.57 2.20
CA ALA A 392 19.40 -15.27 1.07
C ALA A 392 18.59 -13.99 1.32
N GLN A 393 18.88 -12.89 0.61
CA GLN A 393 18.14 -11.63 0.72
C GLN A 393 16.68 -11.78 0.24
N GLY A 394 15.71 -11.11 0.88
CA GLY A 394 14.33 -11.07 0.42
C GLY A 394 13.37 -10.54 1.48
N SER A 395 12.32 -9.86 1.01
CA SER A 395 11.31 -9.17 1.82
C SER A 395 10.34 -10.10 2.58
N GLY A 396 10.23 -11.37 2.20
CA GLY A 396 9.17 -12.26 2.71
C GLY A 396 7.75 -11.91 2.22
N LEU A 397 7.62 -11.06 1.19
CA LEU A 397 6.32 -10.66 0.63
C LEU A 397 5.92 -11.47 -0.60
N GLY A 398 6.87 -12.10 -1.29
CA GLY A 398 6.61 -12.78 -2.56
C GLY A 398 5.53 -13.86 -2.45
N LEU A 399 5.69 -14.82 -1.55
CA LEU A 399 4.71 -15.90 -1.37
C LEU A 399 3.35 -15.40 -0.88
N ALA A 400 3.32 -14.33 -0.09
CA ALA A 400 2.07 -13.67 0.31
C ALA A 400 1.36 -13.04 -0.90
N ILE A 401 2.11 -12.47 -1.86
CA ILE A 401 1.58 -11.97 -3.14
C ILE A 401 1.02 -13.13 -3.98
N ALA A 402 1.77 -14.22 -4.12
CA ALA A 402 1.31 -15.41 -4.85
C ALA A 402 0.02 -15.94 -4.25
N LYS A 403 -0.06 -16.05 -2.90
CA LYS A 403 -1.27 -16.46 -2.21
C LYS A 403 -2.44 -15.51 -2.48
N TRP A 404 -2.24 -14.21 -2.37
CA TRP A 404 -3.29 -13.23 -2.64
C TRP A 404 -3.83 -13.36 -4.07
N ILE A 405 -2.94 -13.57 -5.05
CA ILE A 405 -3.33 -13.76 -6.45
C ILE A 405 -4.20 -15.01 -6.60
N VAL A 406 -3.78 -16.12 -6.04
CA VAL A 406 -4.50 -17.41 -6.14
C VAL A 406 -5.86 -17.31 -5.43
N ASP A 407 -5.89 -16.79 -4.21
CA ASP A 407 -7.13 -16.58 -3.44
C ASP A 407 -8.12 -15.66 -4.19
N SER A 408 -7.62 -14.62 -4.88
CA SER A 408 -8.43 -13.71 -5.70
C SER A 408 -9.04 -14.38 -6.92
N HIS A 409 -8.43 -15.46 -7.41
CA HIS A 409 -8.99 -16.31 -8.48
C HIS A 409 -9.97 -17.38 -7.96
N GLY A 410 -10.17 -17.46 -6.64
CA GLY A 410 -11.00 -18.50 -6.01
C GLY A 410 -10.26 -19.85 -5.90
N GLY A 411 -8.94 -19.82 -6.05
CA GLY A 411 -8.07 -20.98 -5.95
C GLY A 411 -7.50 -21.21 -4.55
N VAL A 412 -6.63 -22.18 -4.45
CA VAL A 412 -5.89 -22.53 -3.22
C VAL A 412 -4.43 -22.72 -3.56
N ILE A 413 -3.52 -22.20 -2.75
CA ILE A 413 -2.08 -22.45 -2.84
C ILE A 413 -1.61 -23.19 -1.59
N GLY A 414 -0.73 -24.16 -1.78
CA GLY A 414 -0.12 -24.93 -0.69
C GLY A 414 1.33 -25.25 -0.97
N VAL A 415 2.05 -25.68 0.06
CA VAL A 415 3.43 -26.13 -0.03
C VAL A 415 3.59 -27.45 0.71
N THR A 416 4.33 -28.37 0.12
CA THR A 416 4.84 -29.57 0.76
C THR A 416 6.36 -29.51 0.69
N SER A 417 7.04 -29.58 1.82
CA SER A 417 8.49 -29.42 1.86
C SER A 417 9.10 -30.39 2.86
N VAL A 418 10.33 -30.79 2.59
CA VAL A 418 11.16 -31.61 3.47
C VAL A 418 12.53 -30.96 3.56
N GLU A 419 12.96 -30.68 4.75
CA GLU A 419 14.23 -30.01 5.01
C GLU A 419 15.41 -30.85 4.46
N GLY A 420 16.31 -30.23 3.71
CA GLY A 420 17.41 -30.85 3.02
C GLY A 420 17.07 -31.65 1.75
N VAL A 421 15.79 -31.64 1.31
CA VAL A 421 15.34 -32.35 0.10
C VAL A 421 14.81 -31.40 -0.95
N GLY A 422 13.96 -30.42 -0.54
CA GLY A 422 13.35 -29.44 -1.43
C GLY A 422 11.91 -29.13 -1.07
N SER A 423 11.25 -28.35 -1.95
CA SER A 423 9.86 -27.93 -1.76
C SER A 423 9.05 -28.11 -3.02
N ARG A 424 7.77 -28.43 -2.85
CA ARG A 424 6.77 -28.46 -3.92
C ARG A 424 5.65 -27.49 -3.56
N PHE A 425 5.52 -26.43 -4.36
CA PHE A 425 4.41 -25.51 -4.31
C PHE A 425 3.32 -25.98 -5.27
N THR A 426 2.08 -25.96 -4.84
CA THR A 426 0.92 -26.36 -5.66
C THR A 426 -0.12 -25.26 -5.65
N ILE A 427 -0.47 -24.76 -6.84
CA ILE A 427 -1.56 -23.82 -7.08
C ILE A 427 -2.73 -24.62 -7.67
N ARG A 428 -3.89 -24.55 -7.04
CA ARG A 428 -5.15 -25.14 -7.54
C ARG A 428 -6.08 -24.01 -7.96
N LEU A 429 -6.49 -23.99 -9.22
CA LEU A 429 -7.41 -22.99 -9.76
C LEU A 429 -8.70 -23.64 -10.23
N PRO A 430 -9.87 -23.00 -10.04
CA PRO A 430 -11.14 -23.43 -10.62
C PRO A 430 -11.13 -23.21 -12.13
N ARG A 431 -11.85 -24.08 -12.86
CA ARG A 431 -12.05 -23.99 -14.30
C ARG A 431 -13.17 -23.03 -14.67
#